data_0d71c77059275c57536dd21ba8d91457
#
_entry.id   0d71c77059275c57536dd21ba8d91457
#
_cell.length_a   1.000
_cell.length_b   1.000
_cell.length_c   1.000
_cell.angle_alpha   90.00
_cell.angle_beta   90.00
_cell.angle_gamma   90.00
#
_symmetry.space_group_name_H-M   'P 1'
#
loop_
_entity.id
_entity.type
_entity.pdbx_description
1 polymer ?
#
loop_
_entity_poly.entity_id
_entity_poly.type
_entity_poly.pdbx_seq_one_letter_code
_entity_poly.pdbx_strand_id
1 'polypeptide(L)'
;AILLVSPGSVGWLLDDLESTPVVQPAKLKNADAIVILGGGARKYAPEFGGQTVNRLTLERLRYGARLAHRSGLPVLVTGGAPSDSQPEGALMKTVLEEDFRVPVKWVESRSLDTRENAAFSAEILLPAGVRRIVLVTHAAHMRRSVEAFEHAGFEVIPAPTAFFGDRGASDDALPGLPGMNAAFAGSYAAHEWLGLLAYRVSR
;
A
#
# COMPACT_ATOMS: atom_id res chain seq x y z
N ALA A 1 21.90 12.06 9.02
CA ALA A 1 20.85 12.81 8.27
C ALA A 1 21.16 12.90 6.78
N ILE A 2 22.41 13.21 6.37
CA ILE A 2 22.79 13.40 4.94
C ILE A 2 22.59 12.12 4.11
N LEU A 3 22.85 10.94 4.67
CA LEU A 3 22.69 9.66 3.97
C LEU A 3 21.23 9.35 3.55
N LEU A 4 20.23 9.84 4.27
CA LEU A 4 18.82 9.60 3.98
C LEU A 4 18.23 10.60 2.96
N VAL A 5 19.01 11.54 2.47
CA VAL A 5 18.58 12.55 1.49
C VAL A 5 19.43 12.54 0.22
N SER A 6 20.47 11.70 0.18
CA SER A 6 21.33 11.53 -0.99
C SER A 6 20.73 10.47 -1.94
N PRO A 7 20.52 10.79 -3.23
CA PRO A 7 19.90 9.85 -4.18
C PRO A 7 20.57 8.48 -4.25
N GLY A 8 21.92 8.43 -4.24
CA GLY A 8 22.65 7.16 -4.33
C GLY A 8 22.46 6.23 -3.13
N SER A 9 22.46 6.77 -1.90
CA SER A 9 22.21 5.95 -0.70
C SER A 9 20.74 5.57 -0.55
N VAL A 10 19.82 6.43 -0.99
CA VAL A 10 18.38 6.13 -0.99
C VAL A 10 18.09 5.04 -2.03
N GLY A 11 18.67 5.11 -3.24
CA GLY A 11 18.56 4.06 -4.24
C GLY A 11 19.00 2.71 -3.71
N TRP A 12 20.17 2.63 -3.07
CA TRP A 12 20.67 1.39 -2.47
C TRP A 12 19.74 0.83 -1.38
N LEU A 13 19.15 1.68 -0.54
CA LEU A 13 18.17 1.24 0.47
C LEU A 13 16.87 0.72 -0.13
N LEU A 14 16.46 1.27 -1.28
CA LEU A 14 15.23 0.88 -1.96
C LEU A 14 15.37 -0.34 -2.86
N ASP A 15 16.56 -0.61 -3.42
CA ASP A 15 16.79 -1.69 -4.37
C ASP A 15 16.31 -3.06 -3.86
N ASP A 16 16.57 -3.40 -2.60
CA ASP A 16 16.10 -4.64 -2.01
C ASP A 16 14.60 -4.59 -1.64
N LEU A 17 14.13 -3.44 -1.14
CA LEU A 17 12.71 -3.27 -0.76
C LEU A 17 11.78 -3.31 -1.98
N GLU A 18 12.20 -2.77 -3.11
CA GLU A 18 11.42 -2.66 -4.35
C GLU A 18 11.73 -3.76 -5.37
N SER A 19 12.32 -4.87 -4.92
CA SER A 19 12.69 -6.01 -5.76
C SER A 19 11.49 -6.76 -6.34
N THR A 20 10.29 -6.58 -5.78
CA THR A 20 9.06 -7.23 -6.27
C THR A 20 8.63 -6.63 -7.62
N PRO A 21 8.52 -7.43 -8.69
CA PRO A 21 8.14 -6.92 -10.00
C PRO A 21 6.64 -6.54 -10.06
N VAL A 22 6.30 -5.66 -11.00
CA VAL A 22 4.89 -5.34 -11.29
C VAL A 22 4.09 -6.59 -11.65
N VAL A 23 2.83 -6.63 -11.20
CA VAL A 23 1.96 -7.78 -11.46
C VAL A 23 1.67 -7.95 -12.95
N GLN A 24 1.80 -9.17 -13.43
CA GLN A 24 1.44 -9.51 -14.81
C GLN A 24 -0.08 -9.73 -14.91
N PRO A 25 -0.75 -9.22 -15.98
CA PRO A 25 -2.20 -9.35 -16.14
C PRO A 25 -2.71 -10.80 -16.09
N ALA A 26 -1.93 -11.76 -16.56
CA ALA A 26 -2.28 -13.18 -16.53
C ALA A 26 -2.49 -13.72 -15.11
N LYS A 27 -1.75 -13.20 -14.12
CA LYS A 27 -1.85 -13.63 -12.72
C LYS A 27 -3.17 -13.22 -12.07
N LEU A 28 -3.81 -12.13 -12.55
CA LEU A 28 -5.09 -11.66 -12.02
C LEU A 28 -6.22 -12.68 -12.21
N LYS A 29 -6.15 -13.51 -13.26
CA LYS A 29 -7.18 -14.54 -13.56
C LYS A 29 -7.29 -15.61 -12.48
N ASN A 30 -6.24 -15.79 -11.69
CA ASN A 30 -6.15 -16.80 -10.66
C ASN A 30 -6.45 -16.26 -9.25
N ALA A 31 -6.84 -15.00 -9.12
CA ALA A 31 -7.14 -14.37 -7.85
C ALA A 31 -8.64 -14.34 -7.56
N ASP A 32 -8.98 -14.32 -6.28
CA ASP A 32 -10.36 -14.28 -5.79
C ASP A 32 -10.81 -12.83 -5.49
N ALA A 33 -9.87 -11.97 -5.07
CA ALA A 33 -10.13 -10.58 -4.70
C ALA A 33 -8.88 -9.71 -4.81
N ILE A 34 -9.08 -8.38 -4.84
CA ILE A 34 -8.06 -7.37 -4.67
C ILE A 34 -8.15 -6.83 -3.25
N VAL A 35 -7.01 -6.76 -2.55
CA VAL A 35 -6.88 -6.12 -1.24
C VAL A 35 -5.99 -4.90 -1.37
N ILE A 36 -6.49 -3.73 -0.98
CA ILE A 36 -5.76 -2.45 -1.06
C ILE A 36 -5.48 -1.97 0.36
N LEU A 37 -4.20 -1.79 0.68
CA LEU A 37 -3.78 -1.31 1.98
C LEU A 37 -3.83 0.22 2.07
N GLY A 38 -4.31 0.73 3.18
CA GLY A 38 -4.17 2.13 3.56
C GLY A 38 -2.71 2.54 3.77
N GLY A 39 -2.43 3.82 3.68
CA GLY A 39 -1.12 4.44 3.88
C GLY A 39 -1.24 5.78 4.61
N GLY A 40 -2.42 6.05 5.16
CA GLY A 40 -2.77 7.21 5.99
C GLY A 40 -3.83 8.12 5.40
N ALA A 41 -4.38 8.97 6.26
CA ALA A 41 -5.40 9.95 5.93
C ALA A 41 -4.89 11.40 6.07
N ARG A 42 -5.52 12.32 5.36
CA ARG A 42 -5.36 13.76 5.50
C ARG A 42 -6.53 14.28 6.33
N LYS A 43 -6.22 14.78 7.53
CA LYS A 43 -7.25 15.19 8.50
C LYS A 43 -7.96 16.49 8.13
N TYR A 44 -7.29 17.38 7.40
CA TYR A 44 -7.84 18.66 6.97
C TYR A 44 -7.84 18.74 5.45
N ALA A 45 -9.00 18.63 4.85
CA ALA A 45 -9.25 18.68 3.42
C ALA A 45 -10.63 19.31 3.17
N PRO A 46 -10.76 20.63 3.37
CA PRO A 46 -12.06 21.32 3.28
C PRO A 46 -12.70 21.19 1.90
N GLU A 47 -11.91 21.04 0.84
CA GLU A 47 -12.35 20.79 -0.53
C GLU A 47 -13.05 19.43 -0.72
N PHE A 48 -12.88 18.50 0.23
CA PHE A 48 -13.56 17.20 0.29
C PHE A 48 -14.55 17.10 1.46
N GLY A 49 -14.90 18.23 2.09
CA GLY A 49 -15.84 18.28 3.20
C GLY A 49 -15.27 17.80 4.55
N GLY A 50 -13.95 17.63 4.67
CA GLY A 50 -13.34 17.21 5.95
C GLY A 50 -12.08 16.37 5.80
N GLN A 51 -12.18 15.08 6.12
CA GLN A 51 -11.06 14.15 6.00
C GLN A 51 -11.08 13.43 4.65
N THR A 52 -9.92 13.10 4.12
CA THR A 52 -9.78 12.25 2.93
C THR A 52 -8.49 11.41 3.03
N VAL A 53 -8.28 10.52 2.07
CA VAL A 53 -7.04 9.74 1.97
C VAL A 53 -5.83 10.65 1.70
N ASN A 54 -4.65 10.27 2.19
CA ASN A 54 -3.43 10.97 1.86
C ASN A 54 -2.91 10.57 0.46
N ARG A 55 -1.80 11.19 0.03
CA ARG A 55 -1.17 10.92 -1.27
C ARG A 55 -0.80 9.44 -1.45
N LEU A 56 -0.23 8.80 -0.41
CA LEU A 56 0.19 7.40 -0.49
C LEU A 56 -1.00 6.48 -0.73
N THR A 57 -2.07 6.67 0.01
CA THR A 57 -3.30 5.90 -0.16
C THR A 57 -3.92 6.14 -1.52
N LEU A 58 -3.95 7.39 -2.00
CA LEU A 58 -4.50 7.72 -3.32
C LEU A 58 -3.74 7.01 -4.46
N GLU A 59 -2.42 6.92 -4.39
CA GLU A 59 -1.61 6.18 -5.38
C GLU A 59 -1.97 4.68 -5.39
N ARG A 60 -2.16 4.08 -4.21
CA ARG A 60 -2.62 2.67 -4.08
C ARG A 60 -4.01 2.47 -4.63
N LEU A 61 -4.95 3.36 -4.30
CA LEU A 61 -6.33 3.31 -4.79
C LEU A 61 -6.39 3.44 -6.32
N ARG A 62 -5.63 4.37 -6.91
CA ARG A 62 -5.55 4.53 -8.36
C ARG A 62 -5.09 3.24 -9.05
N TYR A 63 -4.07 2.59 -8.50
CA TYR A 63 -3.58 1.33 -9.08
C TYR A 63 -4.54 0.18 -8.84
N GLY A 64 -5.09 0.05 -7.63
CA GLY A 64 -6.12 -0.93 -7.30
C GLY A 64 -7.37 -0.80 -8.18
N ALA A 65 -7.85 0.42 -8.41
CA ALA A 65 -8.95 0.69 -9.31
C ALA A 65 -8.66 0.23 -10.75
N ARG A 66 -7.45 0.52 -11.26
CA ARG A 66 -7.03 0.04 -12.59
C ARG A 66 -7.04 -1.49 -12.68
N LEU A 67 -6.60 -2.18 -11.62
CA LEU A 67 -6.63 -3.65 -11.58
C LEU A 67 -8.06 -4.17 -11.50
N ALA A 68 -8.93 -3.55 -10.69
CA ALA A 68 -10.34 -3.92 -10.56
C ALA A 68 -11.09 -3.79 -11.89
N HIS A 69 -10.94 -2.67 -12.58
CA HIS A 69 -11.54 -2.47 -13.92
C HIS A 69 -11.09 -3.50 -14.96
N ARG A 70 -9.85 -3.97 -14.87
CA ARG A 70 -9.29 -4.95 -15.82
C ARG A 70 -9.67 -6.38 -15.53
N SER A 71 -9.84 -6.72 -14.26
CA SER A 71 -10.07 -8.10 -13.82
C SER A 71 -11.52 -8.41 -13.47
N GLY A 72 -12.31 -7.40 -13.09
CA GLY A 72 -13.65 -7.59 -12.51
C GLY A 72 -13.64 -8.19 -11.10
N LEU A 73 -12.46 -8.32 -10.46
CA LEU A 73 -12.35 -8.88 -9.13
C LEU A 73 -12.98 -7.96 -8.07
N PRO A 74 -13.64 -8.53 -7.06
CA PRO A 74 -14.16 -7.76 -5.94
C PRO A 74 -13.02 -7.15 -5.12
N VAL A 75 -13.27 -5.99 -4.51
CA VAL A 75 -12.28 -5.21 -3.79
C VAL A 75 -12.57 -5.19 -2.29
N LEU A 76 -11.53 -5.43 -1.49
CA LEU A 76 -11.45 -5.10 -0.07
C LEU A 76 -10.48 -3.94 0.11
N VAL A 77 -10.85 -2.97 0.95
CA VAL A 77 -9.94 -1.92 1.45
C VAL A 77 -9.72 -2.13 2.94
N THR A 78 -8.48 -1.91 3.42
CA THR A 78 -8.11 -2.13 4.82
C THR A 78 -7.28 -0.98 5.38
N GLY A 79 -7.69 -0.49 6.53
CA GLY A 79 -7.04 0.57 7.28
C GLY A 79 -7.99 1.18 8.31
N GLY A 80 -7.58 1.15 9.57
CA GLY A 80 -8.31 1.77 10.67
C GLY A 80 -7.91 3.21 10.91
N ALA A 81 -8.15 3.69 12.11
CA ALA A 81 -7.73 5.00 12.57
C ALA A 81 -7.54 5.01 14.10
N PRO A 82 -6.72 5.93 14.63
CA PRO A 82 -6.80 6.29 16.04
C PRO A 82 -8.21 6.79 16.41
N SER A 83 -8.60 6.66 17.68
CA SER A 83 -9.95 6.82 18.21
C SER A 83 -10.73 8.09 17.79
N ASP A 84 -10.03 9.17 17.40
CA ASP A 84 -10.64 10.47 17.09
C ASP A 84 -10.67 10.80 15.58
N SER A 85 -10.45 9.81 14.73
CA SER A 85 -10.39 10.01 13.27
C SER A 85 -11.31 9.04 12.55
N GLN A 86 -11.77 9.43 11.37
CA GLN A 86 -12.52 8.53 10.52
C GLN A 86 -11.59 7.40 10.03
N PRO A 87 -12.02 6.13 10.11
CA PRO A 87 -11.22 5.00 9.65
C PRO A 87 -10.80 5.15 8.19
N GLU A 88 -9.54 4.84 7.91
CA GLU A 88 -8.99 4.99 6.57
C GLU A 88 -9.74 4.12 5.54
N GLY A 89 -10.13 2.90 5.90
CA GLY A 89 -10.93 2.03 5.04
C GLY A 89 -12.25 2.66 4.58
N ALA A 90 -12.91 3.45 5.45
CA ALA A 90 -14.11 4.19 5.06
C ALA A 90 -13.82 5.31 4.05
N LEU A 91 -12.74 6.07 4.27
CA LEU A 91 -12.28 7.10 3.32
C LEU A 91 -11.87 6.50 1.98
N MET A 92 -11.17 5.35 2.01
CA MET A 92 -10.76 4.62 0.82
C MET A 92 -11.96 4.14 -0.02
N LYS A 93 -13.00 3.65 0.67
CA LYS A 93 -14.26 3.26 0.01
C LYS A 93 -14.88 4.44 -0.73
N THR A 94 -15.04 5.59 -0.06
CA THR A 94 -15.60 6.79 -0.67
C THR A 94 -14.85 7.17 -1.95
N VAL A 95 -13.51 7.24 -1.89
CA VAL A 95 -12.68 7.60 -3.05
C VAL A 95 -12.80 6.57 -4.19
N LEU A 96 -12.80 5.27 -3.88
CA LEU A 96 -12.96 4.24 -4.92
C LEU A 96 -14.32 4.31 -5.61
N GLU A 97 -15.40 4.47 -4.85
CA GLU A 97 -16.76 4.48 -5.39
C GLU A 97 -17.08 5.79 -6.12
N GLU A 98 -16.72 6.94 -5.55
CA GLU A 98 -17.07 8.26 -6.10
C GLU A 98 -16.11 8.71 -7.21
N ASP A 99 -14.79 8.61 -7.01
CA ASP A 99 -13.81 9.13 -7.95
C ASP A 99 -13.40 8.11 -9.00
N PHE A 100 -13.24 6.84 -8.61
CA PHE A 100 -12.78 5.78 -9.51
C PHE A 100 -13.88 4.86 -10.05
N ARG A 101 -15.14 4.99 -9.59
CA ARG A 101 -16.27 4.16 -10.02
C ARG A 101 -16.04 2.66 -9.85
N VAL A 102 -15.35 2.29 -8.77
CA VAL A 102 -15.07 0.91 -8.40
C VAL A 102 -15.86 0.57 -7.13
N PRO A 103 -16.81 -0.38 -7.19
CA PRO A 103 -17.55 -0.79 -6.01
C PRO A 103 -16.64 -1.52 -5.02
N VAL A 104 -16.73 -1.17 -3.75
CA VAL A 104 -15.99 -1.80 -2.67
C VAL A 104 -16.89 -2.83 -1.98
N LYS A 105 -16.50 -4.11 -2.09
CA LYS A 105 -17.30 -5.20 -1.53
C LYS A 105 -17.10 -5.35 -0.03
N TRP A 106 -15.88 -5.14 0.48
CA TRP A 106 -15.56 -5.27 1.90
C TRP A 106 -14.69 -4.12 2.40
N VAL A 107 -14.93 -3.70 3.61
CA VAL A 107 -14.18 -2.64 4.30
C VAL A 107 -13.71 -3.18 5.63
N GLU A 108 -12.42 -3.16 5.84
CA GLU A 108 -11.79 -3.39 7.13
C GLU A 108 -11.36 -2.02 7.71
N SER A 109 -11.78 -1.69 8.93
CA SER A 109 -11.66 -0.36 9.52
C SER A 109 -11.13 -0.35 10.97
N ARG A 110 -10.60 -1.47 11.46
CA ARG A 110 -10.17 -1.63 12.87
C ARG A 110 -8.66 -1.60 13.03
N SER A 111 -7.93 -1.98 11.98
CA SER A 111 -6.48 -2.20 12.01
C SER A 111 -5.69 -0.92 12.26
N LEU A 112 -4.65 -1.02 13.08
CA LEU A 112 -3.71 0.07 13.38
C LEU A 112 -2.32 -0.17 12.80
N ASP A 113 -2.03 -1.39 12.35
CA ASP A 113 -0.77 -1.76 11.73
C ASP A 113 -0.95 -2.82 10.62
N THR A 114 0.16 -3.23 9.99
CA THR A 114 0.13 -4.16 8.85
C THR A 114 -0.27 -5.58 9.25
N ARG A 115 0.06 -6.03 10.47
CA ARG A 115 -0.35 -7.36 10.97
C ARG A 115 -1.85 -7.39 11.20
N GLU A 116 -2.38 -6.34 11.81
CA GLU A 116 -3.81 -6.18 12.04
C GLU A 116 -4.57 -6.03 10.72
N ASN A 117 -4.02 -5.28 9.73
CA ASN A 117 -4.60 -5.26 8.37
C ASN A 117 -4.77 -6.68 7.81
N ALA A 118 -3.74 -7.52 7.93
CA ALA A 118 -3.78 -8.88 7.43
C ALA A 118 -4.76 -9.76 8.24
N ALA A 119 -4.67 -9.73 9.57
CA ALA A 119 -5.51 -10.55 10.45
C ALA A 119 -7.00 -10.22 10.30
N PHE A 120 -7.36 -8.93 10.34
CA PHE A 120 -8.75 -8.51 10.23
C PHE A 120 -9.31 -8.65 8.81
N SER A 121 -8.45 -8.52 7.78
CA SER A 121 -8.85 -8.91 6.42
C SER A 121 -9.13 -10.40 6.31
N ALA A 122 -8.37 -11.25 7.00
CA ALA A 122 -8.59 -12.69 7.03
C ALA A 122 -9.91 -13.06 7.71
N GLU A 123 -10.28 -12.38 8.80
CA GLU A 123 -11.59 -12.57 9.45
C GLU A 123 -12.77 -12.30 8.49
N ILE A 124 -12.59 -11.39 7.52
CA ILE A 124 -13.63 -11.04 6.55
C ILE A 124 -13.59 -11.97 5.34
N LEU A 125 -12.41 -12.21 4.77
CA LEU A 125 -12.25 -12.82 3.47
C LEU A 125 -12.24 -14.35 3.50
N LEU A 126 -11.59 -14.97 4.49
CA LEU A 126 -11.49 -16.44 4.57
C LEU A 126 -12.85 -17.11 4.72
N PRO A 127 -13.80 -16.62 5.57
CA PRO A 127 -15.15 -17.15 5.63
C PRO A 127 -15.96 -16.93 4.35
N ALA A 128 -15.61 -15.90 3.55
CA ALA A 128 -16.21 -15.64 2.23
C ALA A 128 -15.63 -16.52 1.10
N GLY A 129 -14.73 -17.47 1.43
CA GLY A 129 -14.11 -18.37 0.47
C GLY A 129 -12.93 -17.75 -0.32
N VAL A 130 -12.50 -16.54 0.01
CA VAL A 130 -11.38 -15.85 -0.65
C VAL A 130 -10.07 -16.31 -0.02
N ARG A 131 -9.20 -16.92 -0.82
CA ARG A 131 -7.90 -17.42 -0.35
C ARG A 131 -6.73 -16.82 -1.11
N ARG A 132 -6.88 -16.55 -2.40
CA ARG A 132 -5.84 -15.99 -3.25
C ARG A 132 -6.15 -14.52 -3.55
N ILE A 133 -5.32 -13.61 -3.06
CA ILE A 133 -5.54 -12.17 -3.15
C ILE A 133 -4.47 -11.47 -3.99
N VAL A 134 -4.90 -10.44 -4.72
CA VAL A 134 -3.99 -9.44 -5.31
C VAL A 134 -3.77 -8.35 -4.27
N LEU A 135 -2.58 -8.25 -3.72
CA LEU A 135 -2.25 -7.31 -2.66
C LEU A 135 -1.65 -6.03 -3.23
N VAL A 136 -2.31 -4.89 -3.04
CA VAL A 136 -1.89 -3.58 -3.56
C VAL A 136 -1.35 -2.70 -2.44
N THR A 137 -0.07 -2.34 -2.56
CA THR A 137 0.61 -1.36 -1.71
C THR A 137 1.83 -0.80 -2.43
N HIS A 138 2.55 0.15 -1.81
CA HIS A 138 3.81 0.67 -2.34
C HIS A 138 4.87 -0.41 -2.47
N ALA A 139 5.72 -0.29 -3.50
CA ALA A 139 6.78 -1.26 -3.77
C ALA A 139 7.69 -1.48 -2.55
N ALA A 140 8.14 -0.41 -1.91
CA ALA A 140 8.98 -0.50 -0.72
C ALA A 140 8.30 -1.17 0.49
N HIS A 141 6.95 -1.11 0.58
CA HIS A 141 6.16 -1.74 1.64
C HIS A 141 5.75 -3.19 1.31
N MET A 142 5.89 -3.62 0.06
CA MET A 142 5.32 -4.86 -0.45
C MET A 142 5.84 -6.09 0.30
N ARG A 143 7.14 -6.18 0.53
CA ARG A 143 7.76 -7.34 1.20
C ARG A 143 7.15 -7.60 2.58
N ARG A 144 7.05 -6.56 3.42
CA ARG A 144 6.47 -6.67 4.76
C ARG A 144 4.99 -7.02 4.73
N SER A 145 4.27 -6.48 3.75
CA SER A 145 2.84 -6.75 3.58
C SER A 145 2.58 -8.18 3.12
N VAL A 146 3.35 -8.70 2.16
CA VAL A 146 3.25 -10.10 1.71
C VAL A 146 3.45 -11.05 2.88
N GLU A 147 4.52 -10.85 3.66
CA GLU A 147 4.82 -11.71 4.83
C GLU A 147 3.66 -11.72 5.84
N ALA A 148 3.05 -10.55 6.12
CA ALA A 148 1.91 -10.47 7.03
C ALA A 148 0.67 -11.19 6.51
N PHE A 149 0.33 -11.02 5.22
CA PHE A 149 -0.86 -11.62 4.63
C PHE A 149 -0.71 -13.13 4.40
N GLU A 150 0.48 -13.60 4.04
CA GLU A 150 0.77 -15.04 3.98
C GLU A 150 0.66 -15.69 5.37
N HIS A 151 1.16 -15.02 6.41
CA HIS A 151 1.00 -15.48 7.79
C HIS A 151 -0.47 -15.53 8.24
N ALA A 152 -1.32 -14.64 7.72
CA ALA A 152 -2.76 -14.64 7.96
C ALA A 152 -3.53 -15.69 7.15
N GLY A 153 -2.85 -16.51 6.32
CA GLY A 153 -3.43 -17.65 5.60
C GLY A 153 -3.82 -17.38 4.15
N PHE A 154 -3.38 -16.29 3.55
CA PHE A 154 -3.62 -15.98 2.15
C PHE A 154 -2.51 -16.51 1.22
N GLU A 155 -2.88 -16.84 0.00
CA GLU A 155 -1.98 -16.92 -1.13
C GLU A 155 -1.91 -15.52 -1.77
N VAL A 156 -0.73 -14.89 -1.73
CA VAL A 156 -0.56 -13.49 -2.11
C VAL A 156 0.03 -13.36 -3.51
N ILE A 157 -0.67 -12.62 -4.37
CA ILE A 157 -0.17 -12.12 -5.65
C ILE A 157 0.21 -10.65 -5.42
N PRO A 158 1.50 -10.32 -5.31
CA PRO A 158 1.90 -8.95 -5.05
C PRO A 158 1.65 -8.06 -6.27
N ALA A 159 1.10 -6.88 -6.02
CA ALA A 159 0.84 -5.84 -7.00
C ALA A 159 1.42 -4.50 -6.52
N PRO A 160 2.75 -4.34 -6.55
CA PRO A 160 3.42 -3.14 -6.10
C PRO A 160 3.12 -1.94 -7.00
N THR A 161 3.03 -0.76 -6.38
CA THR A 161 2.91 0.54 -7.06
C THR A 161 3.86 1.56 -6.46
N ALA A 162 3.97 2.74 -7.07
CA ALA A 162 4.76 3.86 -6.57
C ALA A 162 6.18 3.46 -6.17
N PHE A 163 6.96 3.06 -7.16
CA PHE A 163 8.38 2.78 -7.00
C PHE A 163 9.13 4.09 -6.81
N PHE A 164 9.87 4.21 -5.72
CA PHE A 164 10.67 5.40 -5.39
C PHE A 164 12.11 5.29 -5.86
N GLY A 165 12.60 4.07 -6.10
CA GLY A 165 13.94 3.80 -6.62
C GLY A 165 14.08 4.26 -8.08
N ASP A 166 15.25 4.76 -8.40
CA ASP A 166 15.58 5.34 -9.71
C ASP A 166 15.80 4.24 -10.76
N ARG A 167 14.72 3.66 -11.24
CA ARG A 167 14.77 2.72 -12.39
C ARG A 167 14.54 3.43 -13.73
N GLY A 168 14.75 4.73 -13.77
CA GLY A 168 14.67 5.55 -14.99
C GLY A 168 14.29 6.99 -14.69
N ALA A 169 15.26 7.88 -14.79
CA ALA A 169 15.18 9.33 -14.71
C ALA A 169 14.56 9.90 -13.40
N SER A 170 15.39 10.52 -12.60
CA SER A 170 14.92 11.39 -11.52
C SER A 170 14.12 12.54 -12.13
N ASP A 171 12.89 12.73 -11.69
CA ASP A 171 12.11 13.96 -11.94
C ASP A 171 12.73 15.19 -11.24
N ASP A 172 13.88 15.02 -10.61
CA ASP A 172 14.60 16.11 -9.94
C ASP A 172 15.31 16.99 -10.97
N ALA A 173 15.08 18.28 -10.88
CA ALA A 173 15.69 19.28 -11.77
C ALA A 173 17.23 19.29 -11.72
N LEU A 174 17.83 18.73 -10.67
CA LEU A 174 19.28 18.60 -10.46
C LEU A 174 19.60 17.17 -10.00
N PRO A 175 19.86 16.23 -10.93
CA PRO A 175 20.19 14.86 -10.60
C PRO A 175 21.43 14.75 -9.71
N GLY A 176 21.35 13.92 -8.66
CA GLY A 176 22.47 13.67 -7.75
C GLY A 176 22.56 14.63 -6.55
N LEU A 177 21.78 15.70 -6.50
CA LEU A 177 21.69 16.56 -5.32
C LEU A 177 20.57 16.09 -4.36
N PRO A 178 20.73 16.37 -3.05
CA PRO A 178 19.65 16.12 -2.08
C PRO A 178 18.38 16.88 -2.45
N GLY A 179 17.27 16.17 -2.63
CA GLY A 179 15.97 16.74 -2.99
C GLY A 179 14.86 16.29 -2.06
N MET A 180 13.69 16.94 -2.14
CA MET A 180 12.53 16.57 -1.33
C MET A 180 12.05 15.14 -1.62
N ASN A 181 12.11 14.71 -2.89
CA ASN A 181 11.73 13.35 -3.29
C ASN A 181 12.68 12.31 -2.69
N ALA A 182 13.99 12.55 -2.76
CA ALA A 182 14.99 11.68 -2.13
C ALA A 182 14.84 11.64 -0.60
N ALA A 183 14.57 12.78 0.05
CA ALA A 183 14.33 12.84 1.49
C ALA A 183 13.08 12.04 1.90
N PHE A 184 12.00 12.16 1.15
CA PHE A 184 10.77 11.39 1.38
C PHE A 184 11.01 9.89 1.18
N ALA A 185 11.58 9.50 0.05
CA ALA A 185 11.89 8.12 -0.27
C ALA A 185 12.85 7.47 0.74
N GLY A 186 13.89 8.20 1.17
CA GLY A 186 14.83 7.75 2.18
C GLY A 186 14.22 7.57 3.57
N SER A 187 13.35 8.49 4.00
CA SER A 187 12.63 8.34 5.26
C SER A 187 11.65 7.17 5.23
N TYR A 188 10.98 6.98 4.10
CA TYR A 188 10.07 5.85 3.88
C TYR A 188 10.83 4.51 3.90
N ALA A 189 11.95 4.41 3.17
CA ALA A 189 12.80 3.23 3.17
C ALA A 189 13.32 2.88 4.57
N ALA A 190 13.80 3.86 5.33
CA ALA A 190 14.25 3.66 6.71
C ALA A 190 13.12 3.13 7.61
N HIS A 191 11.90 3.66 7.47
CA HIS A 191 10.72 3.17 8.18
C HIS A 191 10.43 1.70 7.86
N GLU A 192 10.49 1.30 6.59
CA GLU A 192 10.24 -0.09 6.17
C GLU A 192 11.33 -1.05 6.68
N TRP A 193 12.61 -0.65 6.65
CA TRP A 193 13.68 -1.45 7.22
C TRP A 193 13.51 -1.65 8.73
N LEU A 194 13.14 -0.61 9.47
CA LEU A 194 12.84 -0.73 10.91
C LEU A 194 11.64 -1.65 11.15
N GLY A 195 10.60 -1.54 10.31
CA GLY A 195 9.44 -2.42 10.36
C GLY A 195 9.81 -3.89 10.14
N LEU A 196 10.62 -4.20 9.14
CA LEU A 196 11.10 -5.56 8.86
C LEU A 196 11.94 -6.12 10.01
N LEU A 197 12.80 -5.30 10.65
CA LEU A 197 13.58 -5.69 11.82
C LEU A 197 12.66 -6.00 13.02
N ALA A 198 11.69 -5.14 13.30
CA ALA A 198 10.71 -5.35 14.37
C ALA A 198 9.93 -6.66 14.16
N TYR A 199 9.55 -6.97 12.91
CA TYR A 199 8.88 -8.23 12.58
C TYR A 199 9.72 -9.47 12.84
N ARG A 200 11.06 -9.38 12.67
CA ARG A 200 11.98 -10.51 12.96
C ARG A 200 12.19 -10.75 14.46
N VAL A 201 12.16 -9.67 15.26
CA VAL A 201 12.41 -9.74 16.71
C VAL A 201 11.16 -10.17 17.49
N SER A 202 9.96 -9.94 16.95
CA SER A 202 8.66 -10.25 17.59
C SER A 202 8.04 -11.58 17.14
N ARG A 203 8.86 -12.45 16.54
CA ARG A 203 8.52 -13.87 16.25
C ARG A 203 8.69 -14.79 17.42
#